data_499fc0e7681407834866140c2f47e5d9
#
_entry.id   499fc0e7681407834866140c2f47e5d9
#
_cell.length_a   1.000
_cell.length_b   1.000
_cell.length_c   1.000
_cell.angle_alpha   90.00
_cell.angle_beta   90.00
_cell.angle_gamma   90.00
#
_symmetry.space_group_name_H-M   'P 1'
#
loop_
_entity.id
_entity.type
_entity.pdbx_description
1 polymer ?
#
loop_
_entity_poly.entity_id
_entity_poly.type
_entity_poly.pdbx_seq_one_letter_code
_entity_poly.pdbx_strand_id
1 'polypeptide(L)'
;MAEKTIDIASPILSRNERLADQLRQRFKETNTYVINVLSSPGSGKTTTILGTNERLRDKAGLRCAVIEGDIASDVDAITMKEAGMPAIQINTGGLCHLEGNMIMEAVDAFDQAVGLQNIDVIFIENVGNLVCPVDFDLGENLSIMILSVPEGDDKPIKYPGIFQHAGAQLLNKVDVAPAFDFDMDRYTSCLLYTSDAADEED
;
A
#
# COMPACT_ATOMS: atom_id res chain seq x y z
N MET A 1 -30.59 32.78 -4.80
CA MET A 1 -30.43 31.48 -5.46
C MET A 1 -29.61 30.62 -4.50
N ALA A 2 -30.11 29.44 -4.10
CA ALA A 2 -29.35 28.55 -3.25
C ALA A 2 -28.17 27.98 -4.05
N GLU A 3 -26.97 28.12 -3.50
CA GLU A 3 -25.75 27.55 -4.07
C GLU A 3 -25.88 26.03 -4.02
N LYS A 4 -25.86 25.37 -5.18
CA LYS A 4 -25.99 23.91 -5.27
C LYS A 4 -24.59 23.33 -5.33
N THR A 5 -24.12 22.82 -4.20
CA THR A 5 -22.88 22.03 -4.13
C THR A 5 -23.16 20.62 -4.67
N ILE A 6 -22.37 20.16 -5.61
CA ILE A 6 -22.43 18.79 -6.14
C ILE A 6 -21.25 18.05 -5.52
N ASP A 7 -21.54 17.07 -4.68
CA ASP A 7 -20.54 16.15 -4.15
C ASP A 7 -20.35 15.01 -5.15
N ILE A 8 -19.15 14.89 -5.71
CA ILE A 8 -18.79 13.86 -6.68
C ILE A 8 -17.98 12.73 -5.98
N ALA A 9 -17.33 13.01 -4.88
CA ALA A 9 -16.44 12.07 -4.18
C ALA A 9 -17.24 10.99 -3.42
N SER A 10 -18.29 11.36 -2.71
CA SER A 10 -19.09 10.45 -1.89
C SER A 10 -19.63 9.21 -2.63
N PRO A 11 -20.18 9.29 -3.86
CA PRO A 11 -20.63 8.10 -4.59
C PRO A 11 -19.46 7.18 -5.01
N ILE A 12 -18.28 7.74 -5.30
CA ILE A 12 -17.10 6.97 -5.70
C ILE A 12 -16.58 6.19 -4.49
N LEU A 13 -16.40 6.86 -3.36
CA LEU A 13 -15.94 6.26 -2.12
C LEU A 13 -16.91 5.17 -1.63
N SER A 14 -18.22 5.44 -1.62
CA SER A 14 -19.22 4.44 -1.23
C SER A 14 -19.26 3.21 -2.14
N ARG A 15 -18.90 3.35 -3.42
CA ARG A 15 -18.73 2.22 -4.33
C ARG A 15 -17.48 1.44 -4.00
N ASN A 16 -16.36 2.15 -3.73
CA ASN A 16 -15.11 1.52 -3.38
C ASN A 16 -15.21 0.74 -2.06
N GLU A 17 -15.85 1.28 -1.03
CA GLU A 17 -16.09 0.61 0.25
C GLU A 17 -16.80 -0.74 0.08
N ARG A 18 -17.86 -0.78 -0.74
CA ARG A 18 -18.56 -2.04 -1.04
C ARG A 18 -17.68 -3.07 -1.73
N LEU A 19 -16.78 -2.64 -2.62
CA LEU A 19 -15.82 -3.53 -3.28
C LEU A 19 -14.76 -4.01 -2.31
N ALA A 20 -14.27 -3.14 -1.43
CA ALA A 20 -13.34 -3.50 -0.37
C ALA A 20 -13.93 -4.56 0.58
N ASP A 21 -15.19 -4.45 0.95
CA ASP A 21 -15.87 -5.45 1.77
C ASP A 21 -15.99 -6.80 1.05
N GLN A 22 -16.29 -6.82 -0.25
CA GLN A 22 -16.31 -8.04 -1.06
C GLN A 22 -14.93 -8.68 -1.15
N LEU A 23 -13.88 -7.88 -1.35
CA LEU A 23 -12.49 -8.33 -1.36
C LEU A 23 -12.09 -8.94 -0.01
N ARG A 24 -12.41 -8.28 1.09
CA ARG A 24 -12.15 -8.75 2.45
C ARG A 24 -12.80 -10.12 2.71
N GLN A 25 -14.05 -10.27 2.30
CA GLN A 25 -14.76 -11.55 2.41
C GLN A 25 -14.05 -12.64 1.60
N ARG A 26 -13.66 -12.36 0.36
CA ARG A 26 -12.97 -13.29 -0.51
C ARG A 26 -11.60 -13.72 0.04
N PHE A 27 -10.81 -12.77 0.54
CA PHE A 27 -9.53 -13.05 1.17
C PHE A 27 -9.68 -13.90 2.43
N LYS A 28 -10.72 -13.65 3.22
CA LYS A 28 -11.04 -14.46 4.40
C LYS A 28 -11.41 -15.89 4.03
N GLU A 29 -12.20 -16.11 2.97
CA GLU A 29 -12.62 -17.43 2.49
C GLU A 29 -11.43 -18.26 1.97
N THR A 30 -10.43 -17.62 1.39
CA THR A 30 -9.22 -18.28 0.88
C THR A 30 -8.07 -18.32 1.89
N ASN A 31 -8.25 -17.70 3.07
CA ASN A 31 -7.21 -17.54 4.10
C ASN A 31 -5.95 -16.81 3.56
N THR A 32 -6.18 -15.82 2.71
CA THR A 32 -5.12 -14.98 2.11
C THR A 32 -4.97 -13.70 2.93
N TYR A 33 -3.75 -13.40 3.39
CA TYR A 33 -3.45 -12.15 4.10
C TYR A 33 -3.00 -11.07 3.12
N VAL A 34 -3.58 -9.88 3.19
CA VAL A 34 -3.32 -8.80 2.23
C VAL A 34 -2.66 -7.61 2.90
N ILE A 35 -1.53 -7.17 2.34
CA ILE A 35 -0.74 -6.03 2.82
C ILE A 35 -0.70 -4.96 1.74
N ASN A 36 -1.24 -3.78 2.04
CA ASN A 36 -1.15 -2.61 1.18
C ASN A 36 0.12 -1.81 1.53
N VAL A 37 1.00 -1.61 0.55
CA VAL A 37 2.29 -0.93 0.74
C VAL A 37 2.22 0.47 0.13
N LEU A 38 2.24 1.47 1.00
CA LEU A 38 2.07 2.89 0.72
C LEU A 38 3.41 3.62 0.82
N SER A 39 3.68 4.56 -0.06
CA SER A 39 4.87 5.42 0.03
C SER A 39 4.91 6.51 -1.04
N SER A 40 5.91 7.37 -0.98
CA SER A 40 6.35 8.19 -2.13
C SER A 40 7.01 7.33 -3.21
N PRO A 41 7.13 7.84 -4.45
CA PRO A 41 7.96 7.23 -5.46
C PRO A 41 9.43 7.11 -4.99
N GLY A 42 10.07 5.98 -5.28
CA GLY A 42 11.49 5.79 -4.95
C GLY A 42 11.81 5.51 -3.49
N SER A 43 10.84 5.34 -2.58
CA SER A 43 11.07 5.02 -1.16
C SER A 43 11.59 3.60 -0.93
N GLY A 44 11.49 2.71 -1.94
CA GLY A 44 11.96 1.33 -1.89
C GLY A 44 10.89 0.30 -1.58
N LYS A 45 9.63 0.51 -2.05
CA LYS A 45 8.53 -0.46 -1.95
C LYS A 45 8.92 -1.83 -2.50
N THR A 46 9.25 -1.88 -3.78
CA THR A 46 9.63 -3.11 -4.49
C THR A 46 10.73 -3.88 -3.78
N THR A 47 11.79 -3.20 -3.36
CA THR A 47 12.91 -3.82 -2.62
C THR A 47 12.46 -4.38 -1.26
N THR A 48 11.59 -3.66 -0.56
CA THR A 48 11.04 -4.10 0.74
C THR A 48 10.14 -5.32 0.57
N ILE A 49 9.28 -5.33 -0.45
CA ILE A 49 8.41 -6.46 -0.78
C ILE A 49 9.25 -7.70 -1.11
N LEU A 50 10.27 -7.57 -1.97
CA LEU A 50 11.17 -8.67 -2.32
C LEU A 50 11.90 -9.25 -1.11
N GLY A 51 12.49 -8.40 -0.28
CA GLY A 51 13.17 -8.86 0.94
C GLY A 51 12.23 -9.48 1.98
N THR A 52 10.98 -9.02 2.03
CA THR A 52 9.95 -9.60 2.88
C THR A 52 9.50 -10.96 2.34
N ASN A 53 9.23 -11.07 1.03
CA ASN A 53 8.89 -12.32 0.37
C ASN A 53 9.94 -13.41 0.62
N GLU A 54 11.22 -13.10 0.43
CA GLU A 54 12.32 -14.05 0.69
C GLU A 54 12.27 -14.57 2.15
N ARG A 55 12.09 -13.68 3.12
CA ARG A 55 12.02 -14.06 4.53
C ARG A 55 10.78 -14.88 4.87
N LEU A 56 9.61 -14.53 4.32
CA LEU A 56 8.37 -15.27 4.54
C LEU A 56 8.45 -16.67 3.92
N ARG A 57 8.98 -16.78 2.70
CA ARG A 57 9.23 -18.06 2.06
C ARG A 57 10.21 -18.94 2.84
N ASP A 58 11.37 -18.40 3.20
CA ASP A 58 12.47 -19.18 3.77
C ASP A 58 12.22 -19.55 5.24
N LYS A 59 11.54 -18.68 6.01
CA LYS A 59 11.30 -18.93 7.45
C LYS A 59 9.96 -19.60 7.75
N ALA A 60 8.94 -19.34 6.92
CA ALA A 60 7.57 -19.78 7.19
C ALA A 60 6.97 -20.63 6.05
N GLY A 61 7.65 -20.77 4.92
CA GLY A 61 7.15 -21.50 3.77
C GLY A 61 5.93 -20.86 3.11
N LEU A 62 5.70 -19.56 3.32
CA LEU A 62 4.55 -18.84 2.80
C LEU A 62 4.73 -18.51 1.32
N ARG A 63 3.65 -18.65 0.58
CA ARG A 63 3.56 -18.34 -0.85
C ARG A 63 3.03 -16.92 -1.02
N CYS A 64 3.86 -16.04 -1.53
CA CYS A 64 3.49 -14.65 -1.73
C CYS A 64 3.18 -14.35 -3.21
N ALA A 65 2.33 -13.36 -3.43
CA ALA A 65 2.06 -12.76 -4.74
C ALA A 65 2.05 -11.24 -4.60
N VAL A 66 2.14 -10.52 -5.71
CA VAL A 66 2.10 -9.06 -5.72
C VAL A 66 1.13 -8.54 -6.78
N ILE A 67 0.34 -7.54 -6.39
CA ILE A 67 -0.42 -6.66 -7.28
C ILE A 67 0.32 -5.33 -7.29
N GLU A 68 0.74 -4.90 -8.47
CA GLU A 68 1.58 -3.73 -8.63
C GLU A 68 0.81 -2.63 -9.35
N GLY A 69 0.62 -1.50 -8.67
CA GLY A 69 0.03 -0.30 -9.24
C GLY A 69 1.12 0.63 -9.74
N ASP A 70 1.34 0.66 -11.05
CA ASP A 70 2.27 1.61 -11.66
C ASP A 70 1.62 2.39 -12.81
N ILE A 71 2.21 3.54 -13.08
CA ILE A 71 1.73 4.44 -14.14
C ILE A 71 2.19 3.96 -15.52
N ALA A 72 3.34 3.29 -15.65
CA ALA A 72 3.89 2.95 -16.99
C ALA A 72 5.10 1.98 -17.03
N SER A 73 5.45 1.19 -16.04
CA SER A 73 6.69 0.38 -16.09
C SER A 73 6.48 -1.10 -15.79
N ASP A 74 6.88 -1.99 -16.70
CA ASP A 74 6.86 -3.44 -16.52
C ASP A 74 8.10 -3.97 -15.76
N VAL A 75 9.04 -3.10 -15.36
CA VAL A 75 10.36 -3.50 -14.84
C VAL A 75 10.23 -4.18 -13.50
N ASP A 76 9.39 -3.65 -12.62
CA ASP A 76 9.21 -4.18 -11.28
C ASP A 76 8.46 -5.52 -11.30
N ALA A 77 7.42 -5.65 -12.15
CA ALA A 77 6.71 -6.92 -12.34
C ALA A 77 7.62 -8.04 -12.89
N ILE A 78 8.57 -7.72 -13.77
CA ILE A 78 9.57 -8.69 -14.25
C ILE A 78 10.48 -9.12 -13.11
N THR A 79 10.97 -8.17 -12.30
CA THR A 79 11.83 -8.44 -11.14
C THR A 79 11.13 -9.34 -10.12
N MET A 80 9.84 -9.12 -9.84
CA MET A 80 9.03 -9.95 -8.96
C MET A 80 8.89 -11.39 -9.48
N LYS A 81 8.64 -11.56 -10.79
CA LYS A 81 8.55 -12.89 -11.43
C LYS A 81 9.87 -13.63 -11.39
N GLU A 82 10.99 -12.94 -11.61
CA GLU A 82 12.33 -13.54 -11.50
C GLU A 82 12.65 -13.99 -10.08
N ALA A 83 12.10 -13.31 -9.07
CA ALA A 83 12.15 -13.74 -7.67
C ALA A 83 11.20 -14.89 -7.32
N GLY A 84 10.48 -15.45 -8.32
CA GLY A 84 9.56 -16.56 -8.14
C GLY A 84 8.22 -16.18 -7.49
N MET A 85 7.87 -14.90 -7.48
CA MET A 85 6.63 -14.38 -6.94
C MET A 85 5.65 -14.08 -8.08
N PRO A 86 4.46 -14.71 -8.13
CA PRO A 86 3.42 -14.33 -9.08
C PRO A 86 3.12 -12.83 -8.98
N ALA A 87 3.09 -12.14 -10.11
CA ALA A 87 2.89 -10.70 -10.17
C ALA A 87 1.82 -10.35 -11.21
N ILE A 88 0.93 -9.45 -10.84
CA ILE A 88 -0.03 -8.81 -11.74
C ILE A 88 0.20 -7.31 -11.68
N GLN A 89 0.42 -6.73 -12.84
CA GLN A 89 0.57 -5.29 -12.99
C GLN A 89 -0.76 -4.66 -13.38
N ILE A 90 -1.11 -3.57 -12.69
CA ILE A 90 -2.25 -2.71 -13.01
C ILE A 90 -1.71 -1.43 -13.60
N ASN A 91 -2.00 -1.19 -14.88
CA ASN A 91 -1.77 0.13 -15.47
C ASN A 91 -2.91 1.06 -15.07
N THR A 92 -2.63 2.02 -14.21
CA THR A 92 -3.64 2.95 -13.67
C THR A 92 -4.12 4.00 -14.67
N GLY A 93 -3.49 4.09 -15.86
CA GLY A 93 -3.86 5.10 -16.85
C GLY A 93 -3.60 6.54 -16.39
N GLY A 94 -2.71 6.74 -15.42
CA GLY A 94 -2.39 8.05 -14.83
C GLY A 94 -3.13 8.38 -13.55
N LEU A 95 -3.94 7.48 -13.00
CA LEU A 95 -4.49 7.62 -11.66
C LEU A 95 -3.39 7.53 -10.61
N CYS A 96 -3.50 8.33 -9.56
CA CYS A 96 -2.52 8.44 -8.48
C CYS A 96 -2.76 7.46 -7.33
N HIS A 97 -3.66 6.49 -7.48
CA HIS A 97 -4.05 5.48 -6.51
C HIS A 97 -4.64 4.25 -7.20
N LEU A 98 -4.76 3.16 -6.45
CA LEU A 98 -5.54 1.99 -6.83
C LEU A 98 -6.94 2.08 -6.25
N GLU A 99 -7.91 1.44 -6.92
CA GLU A 99 -9.29 1.33 -6.50
C GLU A 99 -9.70 -0.14 -6.35
N GLY A 100 -10.75 -0.40 -5.57
CA GLY A 100 -11.24 -1.75 -5.30
C GLY A 100 -11.62 -2.56 -6.53
N ASN A 101 -12.13 -1.92 -7.61
CA ASN A 101 -12.41 -2.60 -8.87
C ASN A 101 -11.13 -3.12 -9.56
N MET A 102 -10.04 -2.37 -9.50
CA MET A 102 -8.75 -2.78 -10.06
C MET A 102 -8.19 -3.99 -9.31
N ILE A 103 -8.29 -3.97 -7.97
CA ILE A 103 -7.88 -5.10 -7.14
C ILE A 103 -8.75 -6.32 -7.40
N MET A 104 -10.07 -6.15 -7.59
CA MET A 104 -10.97 -7.25 -7.92
C MET A 104 -10.56 -7.95 -9.21
N GLU A 105 -10.24 -7.20 -10.27
CA GLU A 105 -9.78 -7.74 -11.55
C GLU A 105 -8.44 -8.49 -11.39
N ALA A 106 -7.51 -7.96 -10.61
CA ALA A 106 -6.23 -8.61 -10.34
C ALA A 106 -6.41 -9.92 -9.53
N VAL A 107 -7.29 -9.91 -8.53
CA VAL A 107 -7.63 -11.10 -7.74
C VAL A 107 -8.30 -12.17 -8.60
N ASP A 108 -9.20 -11.78 -9.51
CA ASP A 108 -9.80 -12.71 -10.47
C ASP A 108 -8.75 -13.35 -11.40
N ALA A 109 -7.78 -12.56 -11.84
CA ALA A 109 -6.68 -13.06 -12.67
C ALA A 109 -5.77 -14.03 -11.90
N PHE A 110 -5.47 -13.78 -10.62
CA PHE A 110 -4.74 -14.73 -9.77
C PHE A 110 -5.51 -16.03 -9.57
N ASP A 111 -6.83 -15.93 -9.32
CA ASP A 111 -7.66 -17.10 -9.10
C ASP A 111 -7.69 -18.00 -10.32
N GLN A 112 -7.78 -17.42 -11.52
CA GLN A 112 -7.73 -18.15 -12.79
C GLN A 112 -6.35 -18.77 -13.07
N ALA A 113 -5.27 -18.07 -12.73
CA ALA A 113 -3.91 -18.48 -13.09
C ALA A 113 -3.32 -19.53 -12.13
N VAL A 114 -3.49 -19.35 -10.81
CA VAL A 114 -2.84 -20.17 -9.79
C VAL A 114 -3.79 -20.66 -8.70
N GLY A 115 -5.02 -20.14 -8.65
CA GLY A 115 -5.97 -20.36 -7.58
C GLY A 115 -5.64 -19.52 -6.33
N LEU A 116 -6.54 -18.64 -5.92
CA LEU A 116 -6.32 -17.71 -4.80
C LEU A 116 -6.00 -18.45 -3.49
N GLN A 117 -6.57 -19.64 -3.27
CA GLN A 117 -6.29 -20.51 -2.12
C GLN A 117 -4.84 -21.02 -2.07
N ASN A 118 -4.06 -20.86 -3.14
CA ASN A 118 -2.65 -21.22 -3.20
C ASN A 118 -1.73 -20.03 -2.89
N ILE A 119 -2.27 -18.86 -2.50
CA ILE A 119 -1.53 -17.67 -2.15
C ILE A 119 -1.82 -17.36 -0.68
N ASP A 120 -0.76 -17.36 0.14
CA ASP A 120 -0.88 -17.10 1.58
C ASP A 120 -0.81 -15.60 1.90
N VAL A 121 -0.01 -14.83 1.11
CA VAL A 121 0.13 -13.38 1.27
C VAL A 121 0.08 -12.68 -0.09
N ILE A 122 -0.75 -11.64 -0.19
CA ILE A 122 -0.72 -10.70 -1.33
C ILE A 122 -0.17 -9.37 -0.85
N PHE A 123 0.87 -8.88 -1.52
CA PHE A 123 1.30 -7.50 -1.41
C PHE A 123 0.60 -6.68 -2.49
N ILE A 124 -0.02 -5.56 -2.10
CA ILE A 124 -0.48 -4.53 -3.02
C ILE A 124 0.57 -3.43 -2.99
N GLU A 125 1.40 -3.33 -4.01
CA GLU A 125 2.29 -2.19 -4.20
C GLU A 125 1.49 -1.04 -4.78
N ASN A 126 1.08 -0.10 -3.93
CA ASN A 126 0.27 1.03 -4.35
C ASN A 126 1.09 2.06 -5.15
N VAL A 127 0.41 2.88 -5.92
CA VAL A 127 1.04 4.01 -6.62
C VAL A 127 1.80 4.89 -5.63
N GLY A 128 2.99 5.34 -6.02
CA GLY A 128 3.80 6.23 -5.19
C GLY A 128 3.13 7.59 -4.99
N ASN A 129 2.36 7.74 -3.90
CA ASN A 129 1.63 8.97 -3.55
C ASN A 129 1.32 8.97 -2.05
N LEU A 130 1.44 10.14 -1.40
CA LEU A 130 1.20 10.29 0.04
C LEU A 130 -0.19 10.84 0.39
N VAL A 131 -1.04 11.09 -0.59
CA VAL A 131 -2.36 11.72 -0.39
C VAL A 131 -3.48 10.81 -0.87
N CYS A 132 -3.55 10.54 -2.17
CA CYS A 132 -4.70 9.89 -2.79
C CYS A 132 -4.99 8.46 -2.28
N PRO A 133 -3.99 7.58 -2.03
CA PRO A 133 -4.27 6.19 -1.64
C PRO A 133 -5.00 6.02 -0.30
N VAL A 134 -4.97 7.03 0.57
CA VAL A 134 -5.56 6.96 1.92
C VAL A 134 -7.08 6.82 1.89
N ASP A 135 -7.71 7.43 0.90
CA ASP A 135 -9.17 7.47 0.79
C ASP A 135 -9.78 6.19 0.17
N PHE A 136 -8.92 5.28 -0.32
CA PHE A 136 -9.36 4.09 -1.06
C PHE A 136 -8.94 2.81 -0.35
N ASP A 137 -9.87 2.27 0.42
CA ASP A 137 -9.78 0.94 1.02
C ASP A 137 -9.75 -0.15 -0.08
N LEU A 138 -8.79 -1.04 -0.03
CA LEU A 138 -8.58 -2.11 -1.01
C LEU A 138 -8.93 -3.50 -0.45
N GLY A 139 -9.52 -3.55 0.75
CA GLY A 139 -9.87 -4.79 1.45
C GLY A 139 -8.66 -5.44 2.15
N GLU A 140 -7.57 -4.72 2.34
CA GLU A 140 -6.35 -5.19 2.99
C GLU A 140 -6.53 -5.48 4.48
N ASN A 141 -5.68 -6.37 5.01
CA ASN A 141 -5.58 -6.65 6.43
C ASN A 141 -4.64 -5.69 7.16
N LEU A 142 -3.66 -5.15 6.44
CA LEU A 142 -2.65 -4.24 6.97
C LEU A 142 -2.20 -3.27 5.90
N SER A 143 -2.19 -1.99 6.22
CA SER A 143 -1.50 -0.95 5.44
C SER A 143 -0.15 -0.65 6.08
N ILE A 144 0.93 -0.66 5.27
CA ILE A 144 2.29 -0.32 5.68
C ILE A 144 2.72 0.94 4.93
N MET A 145 3.12 1.98 5.68
CA MET A 145 3.73 3.17 5.11
C MET A 145 5.26 3.05 5.13
N ILE A 146 5.90 3.26 3.98
CA ILE A 146 7.36 3.31 3.86
C ILE A 146 7.80 4.75 3.61
N LEU A 147 8.55 5.33 4.53
CA LEU A 147 9.29 6.57 4.35
C LEU A 147 10.76 6.25 4.14
N SER A 148 11.45 6.96 3.27
CA SER A 148 12.91 6.88 3.16
C SER A 148 13.58 8.14 3.71
N VAL A 149 14.75 7.98 4.34
CA VAL A 149 15.54 9.09 4.91
C VAL A 149 15.70 10.29 3.95
N PRO A 150 16.01 10.10 2.64
CA PRO A 150 16.13 11.22 1.70
C PRO A 150 14.88 12.08 1.52
N GLU A 151 13.71 11.59 1.92
CA GLU A 151 12.45 12.33 1.80
C GLU A 151 12.28 13.42 2.87
N GLY A 152 12.97 13.28 3.99
CA GLY A 152 12.96 14.21 5.12
C GLY A 152 12.04 13.79 6.27
N ASP A 153 12.37 14.25 7.46
CA ASP A 153 11.77 13.92 8.75
C ASP A 153 10.44 14.64 9.04
N ASP A 154 10.09 15.61 8.20
CA ASP A 154 8.89 16.43 8.33
C ASP A 154 7.65 15.86 7.60
N LYS A 155 7.77 14.72 6.95
CA LYS A 155 6.68 14.10 6.18
C LYS A 155 5.46 13.75 7.03
N PRO A 156 5.58 13.24 8.26
CA PRO A 156 4.40 12.97 9.09
C PRO A 156 3.55 14.22 9.35
N ILE A 157 4.18 15.37 9.53
CA ILE A 157 3.45 16.64 9.72
C ILE A 157 2.80 17.13 8.42
N LYS A 158 3.49 16.94 7.28
CA LYS A 158 2.99 17.41 5.97
C LYS A 158 1.87 16.55 5.40
N TYR A 159 1.87 15.27 5.72
CA TYR A 159 0.95 14.27 5.19
C TYR A 159 0.37 13.37 6.30
N PRO A 160 -0.24 13.95 7.34
CA PRO A 160 -0.64 13.19 8.53
C PRO A 160 -1.56 12.01 8.20
N GLY A 161 -2.49 12.15 7.25
CA GLY A 161 -3.48 11.14 6.92
C GLY A 161 -2.89 9.77 6.58
N ILE A 162 -1.80 9.70 5.78
CA ILE A 162 -1.21 8.41 5.42
C ILE A 162 -0.48 7.75 6.60
N PHE A 163 0.11 8.56 7.50
CA PHE A 163 0.77 8.04 8.69
C PHE A 163 -0.23 7.57 9.75
N GLN A 164 -1.40 8.20 9.86
CA GLN A 164 -2.50 7.76 10.72
C GLN A 164 -3.20 6.51 10.18
N HIS A 165 -3.39 6.44 8.85
CA HIS A 165 -4.03 5.31 8.19
C HIS A 165 -3.20 4.02 8.30
N ALA A 166 -1.87 4.11 8.25
CA ALA A 166 -0.99 2.95 8.22
C ALA A 166 -0.89 2.26 9.58
N GLY A 167 -1.22 0.97 9.62
CA GLY A 167 -1.07 0.13 10.82
C GLY A 167 0.40 -0.19 11.17
N ALA A 168 1.33 0.02 10.24
CA ALA A 168 2.77 -0.10 10.48
C ALA A 168 3.56 0.91 9.62
N GLN A 169 4.70 1.35 10.16
CA GLN A 169 5.56 2.32 9.49
C GLN A 169 6.99 1.80 9.41
N LEU A 170 7.62 1.97 8.25
CA LEU A 170 9.01 1.59 8.01
C LEU A 170 9.80 2.82 7.59
N LEU A 171 10.91 3.07 8.28
CA LEU A 171 11.92 4.03 7.84
C LEU A 171 12.98 3.28 7.05
N ASN A 172 13.09 3.58 5.76
CA ASN A 172 14.00 2.92 4.83
C ASN A 172 15.19 3.81 4.49
N LYS A 173 16.24 3.22 3.90
CA LYS A 173 17.49 3.90 3.51
C LYS A 173 18.17 4.58 4.69
N VAL A 174 18.14 3.96 5.86
CA VAL A 174 18.77 4.50 7.08
C VAL A 174 20.28 4.52 7.00
N ASP A 175 20.87 3.72 6.13
CA ASP A 175 22.32 3.67 5.83
C ASP A 175 22.85 4.97 5.25
N VAL A 176 22.01 5.75 4.56
CA VAL A 176 22.40 7.06 4.01
C VAL A 176 22.12 8.23 4.95
N ALA A 177 21.55 7.99 6.13
CA ALA A 177 21.22 9.05 7.09
C ALA A 177 22.37 10.03 7.39
N PRO A 178 23.65 9.59 7.48
CA PRO A 178 24.75 10.54 7.69
C PRO A 178 24.97 11.54 6.57
N ALA A 179 24.44 11.29 5.37
CA ALA A 179 24.56 12.19 4.22
C ALA A 179 23.36 13.15 4.08
N PHE A 180 22.33 12.98 4.92
CA PHE A 180 21.10 13.79 4.92
C PHE A 180 20.92 14.45 6.29
N ASP A 181 20.34 15.64 6.28
CA ASP A 181 19.94 16.33 7.52
C ASP A 181 18.59 15.76 8.00
N PHE A 182 18.64 14.51 8.52
CA PHE A 182 17.47 13.78 9.01
C PHE A 182 17.54 13.68 10.53
N ASP A 183 16.59 14.33 11.21
CA ASP A 183 16.45 14.32 12.65
C ASP A 183 15.51 13.19 13.09
N MET A 184 16.07 12.13 13.67
CA MET A 184 15.31 10.95 14.12
C MET A 184 14.37 11.29 15.28
N ASP A 185 14.79 12.16 16.20
CA ASP A 185 13.98 12.55 17.36
C ASP A 185 12.77 13.38 16.90
N ARG A 186 13.00 14.28 15.95
CA ARG A 186 11.94 15.04 15.30
C ARG A 186 10.97 14.13 14.57
N TYR A 187 11.48 13.21 13.75
CA TYR A 187 10.65 12.23 13.04
C TYR A 187 9.76 11.45 14.00
N THR A 188 10.35 10.88 15.06
CA THR A 188 9.63 10.08 16.06
C THR A 188 8.58 10.92 16.78
N SER A 189 8.92 12.17 17.16
CA SER A 189 7.97 13.08 17.82
C SER A 189 6.80 13.43 16.91
N CYS A 190 7.04 13.61 15.60
CA CYS A 190 5.99 13.87 14.63
C CYS A 190 5.03 12.68 14.48
N LEU A 191 5.56 11.45 14.50
CA LEU A 191 4.73 10.24 14.45
C LEU A 191 3.82 10.10 15.66
N LEU A 192 4.36 10.32 16.87
CA LEU A 192 3.58 10.26 18.10
C LEU A 192 2.47 11.32 18.10
N TYR A 193 2.78 12.55 17.67
CA TYR A 193 1.77 13.60 17.56
C TYR A 193 0.63 13.25 16.60
N THR A 194 0.94 12.60 15.46
CA THR A 194 -0.09 12.18 14.50
C THR A 194 -0.95 11.02 15.02
N SER A 195 -0.39 10.09 15.82
CA SER A 195 -1.16 9.01 16.43
C SER A 195 -2.06 9.49 17.56
N ASP A 196 -1.57 10.37 18.43
CA ASP A 196 -2.36 10.90 19.57
C ASP A 196 -3.54 11.77 19.09
N ALA A 197 -3.38 12.48 17.96
CA ALA A 197 -4.47 13.29 17.40
C ALA A 197 -5.62 12.44 16.83
N ALA A 198 -5.38 11.18 16.47
CA ALA A 198 -6.42 10.27 16.02
C ALA A 198 -7.28 9.74 17.18
N ASP A 199 -6.70 9.63 18.38
CA ASP A 199 -7.42 9.15 19.58
C ASP A 199 -8.31 10.23 20.22
N GLU A 200 -8.15 11.52 19.86
CA GLU A 200 -8.94 12.63 20.40
C GLU A 200 -10.23 12.94 19.58
N GLU A 201 -10.41 12.34 18.40
CA GLU A 201 -11.58 12.57 17.52
C GLU A 201 -12.69 11.50 17.65
N ASP A 202 -12.60 10.53 18.58
CA ASP A 202 -13.63 9.51 18.86
C ASP A 202 -14.57 9.88 20.04
#